data_bbcb90c10b050744f45a5284b1e12f62
#
_entry.id   bbcb90c10b050744f45a5284b1e12f62
#
_cell.length_a   1.000
_cell.length_b   1.000
_cell.length_c   1.000
_cell.angle_alpha   90.00
_cell.angle_beta   90.00
_cell.angle_gamma   90.00
#
_symmetry.space_group_name_H-M   'P 1'
#
loop_
_entity.id
_entity.type
_entity.pdbx_description
1 polymer ?
#
loop_
_entity_poly.entity_id
_entity_poly.type
_entity_poly.pdbx_seq_one_letter_code
_entity_poly.pdbx_strand_id
1 'polypeptide(L)'
;MTSGTRRVAALDGLRVLAIAAIIVYHANPSWLPGGYLGVSVFFVLTGYLTTLSIEREIAREGSFDYPRFLLRRVGRLLPSMLVVVGAAAVLCALFSPPLVPKVGSDAVPALLFFENLFYIVREVPYFAAAGLPSPLTHLWFCGVQMQFYLVWPLILMVLCSKTRSRNTAIGITIAFALVSTAAMVLMFNPTADTSRVYYGTDARAAELLCGALAAIAAPRLREMLSGDIHTPGANKGISKVNSISIAWLVAVIAGTLMLTGESAWLYRGGFLLLALVTGLLIICVQNTECIVRRLLSVKPLVWLGQRSFSVYLVHYPLLLLMNPATRTTRIAWWEQALQLVVILTVAEVFYRLVERPWSHKPAQQDNTAKTHVLSPAMALSALGA
;
A
#
# COMPACT_ATOMS: atom_id res chain seq x y z
N MET A 1 12.10 26.59 -15.30
CA MET A 1 10.75 26.17 -14.83
C MET A 1 10.88 24.75 -14.32
N THR A 2 10.96 24.56 -13.00
CA THR A 2 11.13 23.27 -12.32
C THR A 2 9.82 22.49 -12.44
N SER A 3 9.78 21.48 -13.30
CA SER A 3 8.65 20.53 -13.35
C SER A 3 8.77 19.61 -12.11
N GLY A 4 8.37 20.14 -10.96
CA GLY A 4 8.13 19.33 -9.78
C GLY A 4 7.17 18.21 -10.16
N THR A 5 7.46 16.99 -9.76
CA THR A 5 6.65 15.79 -9.98
C THR A 5 5.19 16.08 -9.63
N ARG A 6 4.35 16.30 -10.65
CA ARG A 6 2.93 16.64 -10.44
C ARG A 6 2.26 15.46 -9.75
N ARG A 7 2.02 15.63 -8.44
CA ARG A 7 1.33 14.65 -7.61
C ARG A 7 -0.06 14.40 -8.19
N VAL A 8 -0.42 13.16 -8.41
CA VAL A 8 -1.73 12.83 -8.97
C VAL A 8 -2.74 12.76 -7.85
N ALA A 9 -3.58 13.78 -7.74
CA ALA A 9 -4.58 13.95 -6.68
C ALA A 9 -5.50 12.73 -6.52
N ALA A 10 -5.88 12.06 -7.61
CA ALA A 10 -6.74 10.89 -7.58
C ALA A 10 -6.13 9.70 -6.82
N LEU A 11 -4.79 9.56 -6.79
CA LEU A 11 -4.16 8.50 -5.99
C LEU A 11 -4.25 8.76 -4.49
N ASP A 12 -4.27 10.04 -4.09
CA ASP A 12 -4.51 10.40 -2.70
C ASP A 12 -5.96 10.06 -2.30
N GLY A 13 -6.94 10.33 -3.18
CA GLY A 13 -8.32 9.90 -2.97
C GLY A 13 -8.47 8.37 -2.87
N LEU A 14 -7.75 7.61 -3.70
CA LEU A 14 -7.75 6.15 -3.63
C LEU A 14 -7.19 5.64 -2.28
N ARG A 15 -6.15 6.27 -1.75
CA ARG A 15 -5.63 5.98 -0.41
C ARG A 15 -6.67 6.21 0.68
N VAL A 16 -7.50 7.26 0.54
CA VAL A 16 -8.58 7.54 1.51
C VAL A 16 -9.61 6.42 1.51
N LEU A 17 -10.05 5.97 0.34
CA LEU A 17 -10.99 4.86 0.26
C LEU A 17 -10.43 3.59 0.90
N ALA A 18 -9.15 3.29 0.63
CA ALA A 18 -8.48 2.13 1.20
C ALA A 18 -8.35 2.22 2.72
N ILE A 19 -7.89 3.37 3.27
CA ILE A 19 -7.72 3.51 4.72
C ILE A 19 -9.06 3.59 5.44
N ALA A 20 -10.07 4.21 4.85
CA ALA A 20 -11.41 4.25 5.42
C ALA A 20 -12.00 2.84 5.56
N ALA A 21 -11.86 1.99 4.52
CA ALA A 21 -12.28 0.61 4.59
C ALA A 21 -11.58 -0.17 5.71
N ILE A 22 -10.28 0.00 5.87
CA ILE A 22 -9.49 -0.62 6.95
C ILE A 22 -9.94 -0.15 8.34
N ILE A 23 -10.18 1.17 8.52
CA ILE A 23 -10.63 1.71 9.80
C ILE A 23 -12.01 1.17 10.18
N VAL A 24 -12.96 1.15 9.23
CA VAL A 24 -14.30 0.61 9.46
C VAL A 24 -14.23 -0.87 9.84
N TYR A 25 -13.39 -1.66 9.14
CA TYR A 25 -13.16 -3.07 9.46
C TYR A 25 -12.61 -3.25 10.89
N HIS A 26 -11.61 -2.47 11.29
CA HIS A 26 -11.04 -2.57 12.63
C HIS A 26 -11.97 -2.03 13.73
N ALA A 27 -12.82 -1.05 13.41
CA ALA A 27 -13.81 -0.54 14.35
C ALA A 27 -14.98 -1.53 14.53
N ASN A 28 -15.45 -2.14 13.45
CA ASN A 28 -16.49 -3.16 13.48
C ASN A 28 -16.48 -4.01 12.19
N PRO A 29 -15.90 -5.22 12.23
CA PRO A 29 -15.85 -6.10 11.05
C PRO A 29 -17.23 -6.44 10.46
N SER A 30 -18.30 -6.43 11.26
CA SER A 30 -19.64 -6.73 10.75
C SER A 30 -20.23 -5.66 9.84
N TRP A 31 -19.73 -4.42 9.91
CA TRP A 31 -20.17 -3.33 9.03
C TRP A 31 -19.56 -3.41 7.65
N LEU A 32 -18.30 -3.82 7.60
CA LEU A 32 -17.54 -3.89 6.37
C LEU A 32 -16.60 -5.10 6.42
N PRO A 33 -17.12 -6.33 6.30
CA PRO A 33 -16.36 -7.56 6.51
C PRO A 33 -15.16 -7.71 5.56
N GLY A 34 -15.21 -7.11 4.37
CA GLY A 34 -14.09 -7.06 3.42
C GLY A 34 -13.24 -5.79 3.52
N GLY A 35 -13.39 -4.95 4.55
CA GLY A 35 -12.61 -3.70 4.65
C GLY A 35 -11.10 -3.89 4.69
N TYR A 36 -10.62 -5.05 5.14
CA TYR A 36 -9.21 -5.47 5.09
C TYR A 36 -8.64 -5.50 3.66
N LEU A 37 -9.47 -5.59 2.60
CA LEU A 37 -9.04 -5.50 1.21
C LEU A 37 -8.41 -4.14 0.85
N GLY A 38 -8.62 -3.11 1.66
CA GLY A 38 -7.88 -1.85 1.55
C GLY A 38 -6.37 -2.03 1.61
N VAL A 39 -5.86 -3.05 2.31
CA VAL A 39 -4.43 -3.41 2.34
C VAL A 39 -3.93 -3.79 0.96
N SER A 40 -4.71 -4.57 0.20
CA SER A 40 -4.39 -4.95 -1.18
C SER A 40 -4.23 -3.73 -2.09
N VAL A 41 -5.13 -2.75 -1.96
CA VAL A 41 -5.03 -1.48 -2.70
C VAL A 41 -3.72 -0.74 -2.34
N PHE A 42 -3.34 -0.72 -1.07
CA PHE A 42 -2.07 -0.12 -0.64
C PHE A 42 -0.84 -0.87 -1.18
N PHE A 43 -0.87 -2.20 -1.27
CA PHE A 43 0.21 -2.97 -1.89
C PHE A 43 0.37 -2.62 -3.37
N VAL A 44 -0.71 -2.57 -4.14
CA VAL A 44 -0.66 -2.16 -5.55
C VAL A 44 -0.14 -0.73 -5.71
N LEU A 45 -0.61 0.21 -4.89
CA LEU A 45 -0.11 1.59 -4.88
C LEU A 45 1.39 1.66 -4.54
N THR A 46 1.84 0.83 -3.60
CA THR A 46 3.26 0.75 -3.21
C THR A 46 4.11 0.27 -4.38
N GLY A 47 3.72 -0.84 -5.02
CA GLY A 47 4.43 -1.37 -6.18
C GLY A 47 4.48 -0.38 -7.34
N TYR A 48 3.34 0.26 -7.65
CA TYR A 48 3.23 1.27 -8.70
C TYR A 48 4.14 2.48 -8.45
N LEU A 49 4.02 3.11 -7.29
CA LEU A 49 4.76 4.33 -6.96
C LEU A 49 6.26 4.08 -6.80
N THR A 50 6.64 2.91 -6.30
CA THR A 50 8.05 2.51 -6.17
C THR A 50 8.68 2.37 -7.55
N THR A 51 8.08 1.58 -8.42
CA THR A 51 8.58 1.35 -9.78
C THR A 51 8.64 2.66 -10.57
N LEU A 52 7.56 3.46 -10.53
CA LEU A 52 7.51 4.76 -11.20
C LEU A 52 8.58 5.73 -10.68
N SER A 53 8.91 5.70 -9.37
CA SER A 53 9.95 6.57 -8.81
C SER A 53 11.35 6.18 -9.30
N ILE A 54 11.61 4.88 -9.45
CA ILE A 54 12.87 4.34 -9.97
C ILE A 54 13.02 4.68 -11.45
N GLU A 55 11.98 4.38 -12.28
CA GLU A 55 12.00 4.71 -13.70
C GLU A 55 12.24 6.21 -13.95
N ARG A 56 11.61 7.07 -13.16
CA ARG A 56 11.81 8.53 -13.26
C ARG A 56 13.20 8.99 -12.83
N GLU A 57 13.79 8.37 -11.80
CA GLU A 57 15.15 8.69 -11.35
C GLU A 57 16.15 8.30 -12.44
N ILE A 58 16.03 7.08 -13.02
CA ILE A 58 16.87 6.63 -14.13
C ILE A 58 16.69 7.54 -15.37
N ALA A 59 15.47 7.90 -15.73
CA ALA A 59 15.20 8.76 -16.88
C ALA A 59 15.78 10.17 -16.72
N ARG A 60 15.84 10.69 -15.50
CA ARG A 60 16.34 12.05 -15.20
C ARG A 60 17.86 12.10 -14.96
N GLU A 61 18.40 11.10 -14.26
CA GLU A 61 19.79 11.09 -13.77
C GLU A 61 20.69 10.10 -14.52
N GLY A 62 20.10 9.27 -15.43
CA GLY A 62 20.82 8.23 -16.16
C GLY A 62 21.23 7.03 -15.31
N SER A 63 20.96 7.07 -14.00
CA SER A 63 21.32 6.04 -13.03
C SER A 63 20.34 6.01 -11.87
N PHE A 64 20.38 4.92 -11.07
CA PHE A 64 19.57 4.77 -9.88
C PHE A 64 20.47 4.57 -8.66
N ASP A 65 20.28 5.42 -7.65
CA ASP A 65 21.00 5.35 -6.38
C ASP A 65 20.20 4.54 -5.35
N TYR A 66 20.45 3.20 -5.33
CA TYR A 66 19.74 2.28 -4.44
C TYR A 66 19.94 2.61 -2.94
N PRO A 67 21.16 2.85 -2.42
CA PRO A 67 21.34 3.25 -1.01
C PRO A 67 20.56 4.50 -0.64
N ARG A 68 20.61 5.52 -1.47
CA ARG A 68 19.88 6.77 -1.26
C ARG A 68 18.36 6.56 -1.31
N PHE A 69 17.89 5.72 -2.23
CA PHE A 69 16.46 5.33 -2.29
C PHE A 69 16.05 4.67 -0.97
N LEU A 70 16.79 3.68 -0.49
CA LEU A 70 16.47 2.93 0.71
C LEU A 70 16.49 3.82 1.96
N LEU A 71 17.52 4.65 2.11
CA LEU A 71 17.63 5.63 3.20
C LEU A 71 16.43 6.59 3.24
N ARG A 72 15.94 7.05 2.07
CA ARG A 72 14.74 7.89 2.01
C ARG A 72 13.48 7.14 2.48
N ARG A 73 13.37 5.83 2.19
CA ARG A 73 12.23 5.01 2.63
C ARG A 73 12.27 4.74 4.14
N VAL A 74 13.42 4.30 4.64
CA VAL A 74 13.63 4.08 6.08
C VAL A 74 13.46 5.40 6.85
N GLY A 75 14.09 6.50 6.40
CA GLY A 75 13.99 7.81 7.04
C GLY A 75 12.57 8.38 7.06
N ARG A 76 11.68 7.92 6.17
CA ARG A 76 10.27 8.29 6.20
C ARG A 76 9.44 7.42 7.16
N LEU A 77 9.70 6.10 7.20
CA LEU A 77 8.87 5.15 7.93
C LEU A 77 9.31 5.02 9.40
N LEU A 78 10.60 4.80 9.64
CA LEU A 78 11.13 4.45 10.95
C LEU A 78 10.88 5.51 12.03
N PRO A 79 11.10 6.84 11.80
CA PRO A 79 10.83 7.84 12.83
C PRO A 79 9.36 7.86 13.26
N SER A 80 8.45 7.74 12.29
CA SER A 80 7.00 7.70 12.57
C SER A 80 6.62 6.44 13.35
N MET A 81 7.19 5.29 13.00
CA MET A 81 6.94 4.03 13.72
C MET A 81 7.51 4.07 15.15
N LEU A 82 8.70 4.63 15.35
CA LEU A 82 9.29 4.81 16.69
C LEU A 82 8.36 5.60 17.61
N VAL A 83 7.82 6.72 17.11
CA VAL A 83 6.89 7.55 17.91
C VAL A 83 5.61 6.79 18.22
N VAL A 84 5.03 6.07 17.26
CA VAL A 84 3.79 5.30 17.48
C VAL A 84 4.01 4.14 18.44
N VAL A 85 5.11 3.39 18.31
CA VAL A 85 5.45 2.29 19.23
C VAL A 85 5.68 2.81 20.64
N GLY A 86 6.44 3.92 20.79
CA GLY A 86 6.66 4.55 22.08
C GLY A 86 5.35 5.09 22.70
N ALA A 87 4.52 5.75 21.91
CA ALA A 87 3.22 6.25 22.37
C ALA A 87 2.28 5.08 22.76
N ALA A 88 2.24 4.00 21.98
CA ALA A 88 1.46 2.81 22.33
C ALA A 88 1.93 2.18 23.63
N ALA A 89 3.26 2.07 23.86
CA ALA A 89 3.80 1.56 25.12
C ALA A 89 3.36 2.41 26.33
N VAL A 90 3.49 3.73 26.24
CA VAL A 90 3.09 4.66 27.32
C VAL A 90 1.58 4.61 27.54
N LEU A 91 0.78 4.72 26.49
CA LEU A 91 -0.68 4.73 26.61
C LEU A 91 -1.22 3.40 27.13
N CYS A 92 -0.64 2.26 26.71
CA CYS A 92 -1.02 0.95 27.24
C CYS A 92 -0.63 0.84 28.72
N ALA A 93 0.55 1.32 29.13
CA ALA A 93 0.95 1.28 30.54
C ALA A 93 0.00 2.10 31.43
N LEU A 94 -0.52 3.24 30.93
CA LEU A 94 -1.41 4.11 31.68
C LEU A 94 -2.87 3.65 31.69
N PHE A 95 -3.38 3.15 30.54
CA PHE A 95 -4.82 2.94 30.36
C PHE A 95 -5.22 1.47 30.15
N SER A 96 -4.26 0.59 29.76
CA SER A 96 -4.54 -0.82 29.52
C SER A 96 -3.31 -1.70 29.77
N PRO A 97 -2.86 -1.84 31.05
CA PRO A 97 -1.65 -2.58 31.42
C PRO A 97 -1.56 -4.00 30.84
N PRO A 98 -2.67 -4.77 30.67
CA PRO A 98 -2.61 -6.10 30.06
C PRO A 98 -2.08 -6.13 28.62
N LEU A 99 -2.07 -5.00 27.89
CA LEU A 99 -1.53 -4.88 26.53
C LEU A 99 -0.01 -4.63 26.50
N VAL A 100 0.61 -4.21 27.61
CA VAL A 100 2.04 -3.87 27.67
C VAL A 100 2.94 -5.03 27.21
N PRO A 101 2.73 -6.29 27.64
CA PRO A 101 3.54 -7.41 27.15
C PRO A 101 3.42 -7.62 25.64
N LYS A 102 2.25 -7.34 25.04
CA LYS A 102 2.04 -7.44 23.60
C LYS A 102 2.83 -6.37 22.85
N VAL A 103 2.79 -5.13 23.31
CA VAL A 103 3.62 -4.05 22.75
C VAL A 103 5.10 -4.39 22.86
N GLY A 104 5.56 -4.91 24.03
CA GLY A 104 6.94 -5.29 24.25
C GLY A 104 7.43 -6.40 23.31
N SER A 105 6.58 -7.42 23.05
CA SER A 105 6.94 -8.52 22.14
C SER A 105 7.05 -8.07 20.69
N ASP A 106 6.21 -7.13 20.26
CA ASP A 106 6.05 -6.76 18.87
C ASP A 106 6.87 -5.53 18.47
N ALA A 107 7.32 -4.73 19.45
CA ALA A 107 8.05 -3.47 19.18
C ALA A 107 9.31 -3.70 18.32
N VAL A 108 10.16 -4.67 18.65
CA VAL A 108 11.39 -4.93 17.91
C VAL A 108 11.10 -5.47 16.50
N PRO A 109 10.25 -6.51 16.33
CA PRO A 109 9.86 -6.97 15.01
C PRO A 109 9.27 -5.88 14.11
N ALA A 110 8.41 -5.03 14.66
CA ALA A 110 7.80 -3.92 13.93
C ALA A 110 8.84 -2.89 13.48
N LEU A 111 9.71 -2.41 14.39
CA LEU A 111 10.73 -1.40 14.09
C LEU A 111 11.82 -1.90 13.14
N LEU A 112 12.07 -3.20 13.10
CA LEU A 112 13.01 -3.82 12.17
C LEU A 112 12.32 -4.36 10.90
N PHE A 113 11.03 -4.07 10.70
CA PHE A 113 10.26 -4.40 9.51
C PHE A 113 10.14 -5.90 9.19
N PHE A 114 10.10 -6.75 10.20
CA PHE A 114 9.85 -8.19 10.01
C PHE A 114 8.68 -8.73 10.84
N GLU A 115 7.80 -7.87 11.34
CA GLU A 115 6.65 -8.24 12.17
C GLU A 115 5.73 -9.28 11.50
N ASN A 116 5.53 -9.16 10.18
CA ASN A 116 4.76 -10.14 9.42
C ASN A 116 5.37 -11.55 9.49
N LEU A 117 6.69 -11.68 9.38
CA LEU A 117 7.40 -12.96 9.51
C LEU A 117 7.37 -13.47 10.96
N PHE A 118 7.49 -12.56 11.91
CA PHE A 118 7.39 -12.87 13.33
C PHE A 118 6.02 -13.46 13.69
N TYR A 119 4.93 -12.90 13.14
CA TYR A 119 3.58 -13.44 13.35
C TYR A 119 3.37 -14.78 12.69
N ILE A 120 3.97 -15.02 11.52
CA ILE A 120 3.94 -16.35 10.89
C ILE A 120 4.61 -17.39 11.77
N VAL A 121 5.81 -17.10 12.28
CA VAL A 121 6.57 -18.05 13.13
C VAL A 121 5.85 -18.31 14.45
N ARG A 122 5.15 -17.33 14.99
CA ARG A 122 4.39 -17.45 16.24
C ARG A 122 2.94 -17.90 16.04
N GLU A 123 2.53 -18.18 14.83
CA GLU A 123 1.17 -18.60 14.47
C GLU A 123 0.10 -17.65 15.02
N VAL A 124 0.36 -16.32 14.96
CA VAL A 124 -0.57 -15.31 15.46
C VAL A 124 -1.72 -15.15 14.45
N PRO A 125 -2.97 -15.46 14.84
CA PRO A 125 -4.10 -15.33 13.92
C PRO A 125 -4.44 -13.87 13.63
N TYR A 126 -4.77 -13.57 12.35
CA TYR A 126 -5.18 -12.23 11.94
C TYR A 126 -6.70 -12.04 12.00
N PHE A 127 -7.45 -13.06 11.54
CA PHE A 127 -8.92 -12.98 11.43
C PHE A 127 -9.64 -13.57 12.62
N ALA A 128 -9.02 -14.51 13.34
CA ALA A 128 -9.62 -15.13 14.51
C ALA A 128 -9.32 -14.31 15.78
N ALA A 129 -10.36 -14.08 16.59
CA ALA A 129 -10.19 -13.43 17.90
C ALA A 129 -9.57 -14.43 18.92
N ALA A 130 -8.26 -14.52 18.95
CA ALA A 130 -7.52 -15.38 19.89
C ALA A 130 -6.80 -14.51 20.94
N GLY A 131 -7.44 -14.28 22.08
CA GLY A 131 -6.88 -13.49 23.18
C GLY A 131 -6.87 -11.98 22.93
N LEU A 132 -6.04 -11.25 23.69
CA LEU A 132 -5.87 -9.82 23.54
C LEU A 132 -5.03 -9.51 22.28
N PRO A 133 -5.54 -8.70 21.34
CA PRO A 133 -4.77 -8.30 20.17
C PRO A 133 -3.64 -7.34 20.57
N SER A 134 -2.54 -7.35 19.80
CA SER A 134 -1.48 -6.38 19.98
C SER A 134 -1.84 -5.03 19.39
N PRO A 135 -1.59 -3.91 20.08
CA PRO A 135 -1.78 -2.57 19.51
C PRO A 135 -0.92 -2.29 18.29
N LEU A 136 0.11 -3.09 18.04
CA LEU A 136 1.04 -2.94 16.92
C LEU A 136 0.71 -3.87 15.75
N THR A 137 -0.27 -4.78 15.87
CA THR A 137 -0.57 -5.80 14.85
C THR A 137 -0.62 -5.24 13.43
N HIS A 138 -1.22 -4.06 13.23
CA HIS A 138 -1.35 -3.46 11.90
C HIS A 138 0.00 -3.16 11.22
N LEU A 139 1.11 -3.03 11.97
CA LEU A 139 2.43 -2.70 11.43
C LEU A 139 3.06 -3.82 10.56
N TRP A 140 2.49 -5.05 10.60
CA TRP A 140 2.92 -6.13 9.70
C TRP A 140 2.97 -5.71 8.23
N PHE A 141 2.06 -4.83 7.79
CA PHE A 141 2.04 -4.27 6.44
C PHE A 141 3.34 -3.53 6.10
N CYS A 142 3.89 -2.76 7.06
CA CYS A 142 5.16 -2.06 6.88
C CYS A 142 6.32 -3.04 6.70
N GLY A 143 6.25 -4.24 7.30
CA GLY A 143 7.21 -5.33 7.09
C GLY A 143 7.23 -5.78 5.63
N VAL A 144 6.08 -6.20 5.10
CA VAL A 144 5.94 -6.60 3.69
C VAL A 144 6.37 -5.48 2.73
N GLN A 145 5.98 -4.24 3.03
CA GLN A 145 6.32 -3.07 2.22
C GLN A 145 7.84 -2.82 2.19
N MET A 146 8.52 -2.92 3.33
CA MET A 146 9.97 -2.71 3.40
C MET A 146 10.73 -3.83 2.70
N GLN A 147 10.31 -5.08 2.86
CA GLN A 147 10.90 -6.22 2.15
C GLN A 147 10.80 -6.04 0.63
N PHE A 148 9.69 -5.50 0.15
CA PHE A 148 9.55 -5.14 -1.26
C PHE A 148 10.51 -3.99 -1.68
N TYR A 149 10.70 -2.98 -0.83
CA TYR A 149 11.66 -1.89 -1.10
C TYR A 149 13.12 -2.38 -1.12
N LEU A 150 13.43 -3.45 -0.40
CA LEU A 150 14.76 -4.07 -0.42
C LEU A 150 14.99 -4.88 -1.69
N VAL A 151 14.03 -5.68 -2.11
CA VAL A 151 14.22 -6.69 -3.17
C VAL A 151 13.87 -6.16 -4.55
N TRP A 152 12.72 -5.49 -4.71
CA TRP A 152 12.20 -5.09 -6.01
C TRP A 152 13.10 -4.14 -6.80
N PRO A 153 13.71 -3.08 -6.21
CA PRO A 153 14.62 -2.21 -6.95
C PRO A 153 15.81 -2.95 -7.54
N LEU A 154 16.36 -3.94 -6.83
CA LEU A 154 17.48 -4.76 -7.30
C LEU A 154 17.06 -5.62 -8.50
N ILE A 155 15.89 -6.26 -8.42
CA ILE A 155 15.31 -7.01 -9.54
C ILE A 155 15.11 -6.09 -10.75
N LEU A 156 14.51 -4.92 -10.54
CA LEU A 156 14.22 -3.96 -11.61
C LEU A 156 15.52 -3.44 -12.26
N MET A 157 16.57 -3.17 -11.47
CA MET A 157 17.90 -2.80 -12.00
C MET A 157 18.48 -3.92 -12.90
N VAL A 158 18.42 -5.17 -12.45
CA VAL A 158 18.87 -6.31 -13.26
C VAL A 158 18.03 -6.43 -14.54
N LEU A 159 16.72 -6.28 -14.46
CA LEU A 159 15.86 -6.26 -15.63
C LEU A 159 16.23 -5.13 -16.59
N CYS A 160 16.40 -3.91 -16.13
CA CYS A 160 16.80 -2.78 -16.96
C CYS A 160 18.19 -2.94 -17.58
N SER A 161 19.14 -3.58 -16.88
CA SER A 161 20.51 -3.77 -17.36
C SER A 161 20.66 -4.94 -18.35
N LYS A 162 19.90 -6.02 -18.17
CA LYS A 162 20.00 -7.27 -18.94
C LYS A 162 19.01 -7.35 -20.09
N THR A 163 17.84 -6.70 -19.97
CA THR A 163 16.83 -6.74 -21.01
C THR A 163 16.73 -5.39 -21.73
N ARG A 164 16.91 -5.41 -23.06
CA ARG A 164 16.69 -4.21 -23.90
C ARG A 164 15.22 -4.04 -24.30
N SER A 165 14.34 -4.89 -23.79
CA SER A 165 12.93 -4.91 -24.18
C SER A 165 12.01 -4.74 -22.96
N ARG A 166 11.18 -3.74 -23.00
CA ARG A 166 10.10 -3.53 -22.01
C ARG A 166 9.16 -4.74 -21.93
N ASN A 167 8.94 -5.45 -23.04
CA ASN A 167 8.13 -6.68 -23.05
C ASN A 167 8.72 -7.78 -22.21
N THR A 168 10.05 -7.93 -22.23
CA THR A 168 10.72 -8.92 -21.38
C THR A 168 10.58 -8.55 -19.90
N ALA A 169 10.71 -7.27 -19.54
CA ALA A 169 10.48 -6.82 -18.16
C ALA A 169 9.03 -7.07 -17.73
N ILE A 170 8.05 -6.79 -18.57
CA ILE A 170 6.64 -7.12 -18.35
C ILE A 170 6.46 -8.62 -18.13
N GLY A 171 6.98 -9.46 -19.03
CA GLY A 171 6.84 -10.93 -18.97
C GLY A 171 7.44 -11.52 -17.69
N ILE A 172 8.62 -11.05 -17.27
CA ILE A 172 9.27 -11.50 -16.03
C ILE A 172 8.49 -11.04 -14.80
N THR A 173 7.99 -9.80 -14.80
CA THR A 173 7.15 -9.29 -13.69
C THR A 173 5.86 -10.10 -13.56
N ILE A 174 5.22 -10.44 -14.67
CA ILE A 174 4.06 -11.34 -14.70
C ILE A 174 4.43 -12.71 -14.14
N ALA A 175 5.55 -13.30 -14.57
CA ALA A 175 6.00 -14.60 -14.07
C ALA A 175 6.18 -14.58 -12.53
N PHE A 176 6.82 -13.57 -11.98
CA PHE A 176 6.94 -13.43 -10.52
C PHE A 176 5.59 -13.26 -9.82
N ALA A 177 4.66 -12.49 -10.39
CA ALA A 177 3.33 -12.34 -9.83
C ALA A 177 2.55 -13.67 -9.83
N LEU A 178 2.68 -14.45 -10.90
CA LEU A 178 2.08 -15.79 -11.01
C LEU A 178 2.71 -16.77 -10.01
N VAL A 179 4.04 -16.75 -9.84
CA VAL A 179 4.73 -17.57 -8.83
C VAL A 179 4.25 -17.23 -7.42
N SER A 180 4.13 -15.94 -7.09
CA SER A 180 3.59 -15.51 -5.79
C SER A 180 2.13 -15.95 -5.59
N THR A 181 1.30 -15.83 -6.63
CA THR A 181 -0.08 -16.30 -6.60
C THR A 181 -0.15 -17.82 -6.44
N ALA A 182 0.68 -18.57 -7.16
CA ALA A 182 0.78 -20.02 -7.02
C ALA A 182 1.20 -20.42 -5.61
N ALA A 183 2.17 -19.72 -5.02
CA ALA A 183 2.58 -19.92 -3.63
C ALA A 183 1.40 -19.71 -2.67
N MET A 184 0.60 -18.64 -2.85
CA MET A 184 -0.62 -18.41 -2.06
C MET A 184 -1.59 -19.57 -2.20
N VAL A 185 -1.90 -19.99 -3.44
CA VAL A 185 -2.86 -21.08 -3.71
C VAL A 185 -2.41 -22.39 -3.11
N LEU A 186 -1.13 -22.74 -3.23
CA LEU A 186 -0.57 -24.00 -2.74
C LEU A 186 -0.48 -24.05 -1.21
N MET A 187 -0.22 -22.93 -0.56
CA MET A 187 -0.16 -22.84 0.90
C MET A 187 -1.53 -22.62 1.56
N PHE A 188 -2.54 -22.22 0.79
CA PHE A 188 -3.87 -21.98 1.34
C PHE A 188 -4.55 -23.30 1.73
N ASN A 189 -4.93 -23.40 2.99
CA ASN A 189 -5.74 -24.50 3.51
C ASN A 189 -7.11 -23.94 4.00
N PRO A 190 -8.23 -24.31 3.39
CA PRO A 190 -9.54 -23.79 3.75
C PRO A 190 -10.03 -24.24 5.14
N THR A 191 -9.41 -25.26 5.74
CA THR A 191 -9.74 -25.77 7.07
C THR A 191 -8.80 -25.30 8.18
N ALA A 192 -7.76 -24.53 7.83
CA ALA A 192 -6.80 -23.97 8.76
C ALA A 192 -6.88 -22.43 8.79
N ASP A 193 -6.21 -21.83 9.77
CA ASP A 193 -6.08 -20.37 9.84
C ASP A 193 -5.35 -19.82 8.61
N THR A 194 -5.92 -18.77 8.00
CA THR A 194 -5.42 -18.19 6.76
C THR A 194 -4.30 -17.16 6.96
N SER A 195 -3.91 -16.90 8.20
CA SER A 195 -2.97 -15.83 8.57
C SER A 195 -1.59 -16.02 7.94
N ARG A 196 -1.12 -17.29 7.78
CA ARG A 196 0.16 -17.58 7.11
C ARG A 196 0.20 -16.96 5.69
N VAL A 197 -0.82 -17.18 4.90
CA VAL A 197 -0.88 -16.66 3.51
C VAL A 197 -1.25 -15.18 3.47
N TYR A 198 -1.91 -14.67 4.51
CA TYR A 198 -2.26 -13.26 4.63
C TYR A 198 -1.08 -12.38 5.03
N TYR A 199 -0.23 -12.82 5.96
CA TYR A 199 0.99 -12.12 6.38
C TYR A 199 2.18 -12.34 5.43
N GLY A 200 2.18 -13.46 4.67
CA GLY A 200 3.32 -13.91 3.89
C GLY A 200 3.70 -12.98 2.74
N THR A 201 4.91 -12.43 2.77
CA THR A 201 5.43 -11.60 1.67
C THR A 201 5.49 -12.39 0.36
N ASP A 202 5.83 -13.66 0.42
CA ASP A 202 5.82 -14.60 -0.70
C ASP A 202 4.44 -14.75 -1.36
N ALA A 203 3.38 -14.83 -0.54
CA ALA A 203 2.00 -14.93 -1.00
C ALA A 203 1.44 -13.57 -1.47
N ARG A 204 1.84 -12.47 -0.83
CA ARG A 204 1.30 -11.11 -1.08
C ARG A 204 2.10 -10.30 -2.09
N ALA A 205 3.27 -10.79 -2.53
CA ALA A 205 4.11 -10.08 -3.51
C ALA A 205 3.38 -9.85 -4.85
N ALA A 206 2.46 -10.73 -5.25
CA ALA A 206 1.67 -10.59 -6.47
C ALA A 206 0.97 -9.23 -6.57
N GLU A 207 0.43 -8.70 -5.46
CA GLU A 207 -0.27 -7.41 -5.45
C GLU A 207 0.70 -6.23 -5.66
N LEU A 208 1.87 -6.27 -5.02
CA LEU A 208 2.94 -5.29 -5.22
C LEU A 208 3.48 -5.35 -6.67
N LEU A 209 3.63 -6.55 -7.20
CA LEU A 209 4.10 -6.78 -8.57
C LEU A 209 3.05 -6.36 -9.62
N CYS A 210 1.75 -6.51 -9.36
CA CYS A 210 0.69 -5.94 -10.20
C CYS A 210 0.79 -4.41 -10.27
N GLY A 211 1.11 -3.77 -9.14
CA GLY A 211 1.40 -2.33 -9.11
C GLY A 211 2.64 -1.96 -9.93
N ALA A 212 3.72 -2.72 -9.79
CA ALA A 212 4.93 -2.56 -10.59
C ALA A 212 4.66 -2.76 -12.09
N LEU A 213 3.91 -3.81 -12.44
CA LEU A 213 3.47 -4.09 -13.80
C LEU A 213 2.66 -2.93 -14.39
N ALA A 214 1.75 -2.35 -13.60
CA ALA A 214 0.97 -1.18 -14.01
C ALA A 214 1.89 0.02 -14.33
N ALA A 215 2.97 0.25 -13.57
CA ALA A 215 3.94 1.30 -13.85
C ALA A 215 4.71 1.03 -15.15
N ILE A 216 5.26 -0.18 -15.30
CA ILE A 216 6.03 -0.58 -16.49
C ILE A 216 5.16 -0.55 -17.75
N ALA A 217 3.90 -0.99 -17.69
CA ALA A 217 3.00 -1.04 -18.83
C ALA A 217 2.32 0.31 -19.16
N ALA A 218 2.33 1.28 -18.22
CA ALA A 218 1.61 2.54 -18.36
C ALA A 218 1.86 3.33 -19.67
N PRO A 219 3.10 3.45 -20.20
CA PRO A 219 3.34 4.17 -21.46
C PRO A 219 2.59 3.55 -22.63
N ARG A 220 2.64 2.23 -22.80
CA ARG A 220 1.94 1.52 -23.89
C ARG A 220 0.42 1.62 -23.78
N LEU A 221 -0.10 1.39 -22.56
CA LEU A 221 -1.53 1.51 -22.33
C LEU A 221 -2.01 2.95 -22.56
N ARG A 222 -1.16 3.94 -22.28
CA ARG A 222 -1.45 5.34 -22.61
C ARG A 222 -1.56 5.53 -24.12
N GLU A 223 -0.64 5.01 -24.92
CA GLU A 223 -0.67 5.12 -26.38
C GLU A 223 -1.93 4.46 -26.94
N MET A 224 -2.27 3.26 -26.49
CA MET A 224 -3.49 2.55 -26.87
C MET A 224 -4.76 3.32 -26.51
N LEU A 225 -4.80 3.93 -25.31
CA LEU A 225 -5.95 4.72 -24.85
C LEU A 225 -6.02 6.09 -25.51
N SER A 226 -4.87 6.68 -25.90
CA SER A 226 -4.81 8.02 -26.53
C SER A 226 -5.10 7.97 -28.03
N GLY A 227 -4.80 6.87 -28.71
CA GLY A 227 -5.08 6.68 -30.14
C GLY A 227 -6.58 6.82 -30.46
N ASP A 228 -7.45 6.47 -29.52
CA ASP A 228 -8.90 6.60 -29.67
C ASP A 228 -9.42 8.03 -29.39
N ILE A 229 -8.60 8.93 -28.80
CA ILE A 229 -9.04 10.27 -28.36
C ILE A 229 -8.94 11.32 -29.48
N HIS A 230 -8.10 11.12 -30.48
CA HIS A 230 -7.86 12.05 -31.59
C HIS A 230 -8.62 11.72 -32.88
N THR A 231 -9.39 10.63 -32.90
CA THR A 231 -10.23 10.24 -34.05
C THR A 231 -11.66 10.77 -33.89
N PRO A 232 -12.40 10.99 -35.00
CA PRO A 232 -13.84 11.26 -34.98
C PRO A 232 -14.58 10.10 -34.33
N GLY A 233 -14.88 10.21 -33.03
CA GLY A 233 -15.40 9.14 -32.15
C GLY A 233 -14.80 9.18 -30.74
N ALA A 234 -14.01 10.19 -30.39
CA ALA A 234 -13.34 10.36 -29.09
C ALA A 234 -14.26 10.18 -27.86
N ASN A 235 -15.56 10.47 -27.99
CA ASN A 235 -16.54 10.20 -26.94
C ASN A 235 -16.66 8.71 -26.57
N LYS A 236 -16.36 7.78 -27.49
CA LYS A 236 -16.43 6.34 -27.21
C LYS A 236 -15.26 5.87 -26.32
N GLY A 237 -14.06 6.42 -26.51
CA GLY A 237 -12.89 6.09 -25.67
C GLY A 237 -13.07 6.55 -24.23
N ILE A 238 -13.50 7.80 -24.02
CA ILE A 238 -13.82 8.35 -22.69
C ILE A 238 -14.96 7.55 -22.03
N SER A 239 -15.96 7.14 -22.77
CA SER A 239 -17.07 6.31 -22.29
C SER A 239 -16.58 4.96 -21.78
N LYS A 240 -15.70 4.26 -22.52
CA LYS A 240 -15.12 2.98 -22.09
C LYS A 240 -14.31 3.12 -20.79
N VAL A 241 -13.44 4.12 -20.68
CA VAL A 241 -12.65 4.37 -19.47
C VAL A 241 -13.54 4.69 -18.27
N ASN A 242 -14.59 5.48 -18.47
CA ASN A 242 -15.58 5.76 -17.43
C ASN A 242 -16.28 4.46 -16.99
N SER A 243 -16.75 3.63 -17.91
CA SER A 243 -17.44 2.37 -17.59
C SER A 243 -16.52 1.42 -16.81
N ILE A 244 -15.27 1.24 -17.25
CA ILE A 244 -14.29 0.38 -16.59
C ILE A 244 -13.98 0.91 -15.17
N SER A 245 -13.73 2.19 -15.02
CA SER A 245 -13.39 2.78 -13.72
C SER A 245 -14.57 2.75 -12.73
N ILE A 246 -15.80 2.94 -13.21
CA ILE A 246 -17.01 2.81 -12.39
C ILE A 246 -17.23 1.34 -12.00
N ALA A 247 -17.14 0.41 -12.94
CA ALA A 247 -17.29 -1.03 -12.67
C ALA A 247 -16.29 -1.51 -11.61
N TRP A 248 -15.03 -1.03 -11.68
CA TRP A 248 -14.04 -1.33 -10.66
C TRP A 248 -14.44 -0.78 -9.28
N LEU A 249 -14.86 0.48 -9.21
CA LEU A 249 -15.28 1.09 -7.94
C LEU A 249 -16.45 0.30 -7.32
N VAL A 250 -17.42 -0.09 -8.15
CA VAL A 250 -18.55 -0.94 -7.71
C VAL A 250 -18.05 -2.30 -7.24
N ALA A 251 -17.11 -2.94 -7.95
CA ALA A 251 -16.53 -4.22 -7.56
C ALA A 251 -15.80 -4.15 -6.21
N VAL A 252 -15.05 -3.08 -5.95
CA VAL A 252 -14.39 -2.86 -4.66
C VAL A 252 -15.42 -2.66 -3.56
N ILE A 253 -16.43 -1.82 -3.76
CA ILE A 253 -17.49 -1.61 -2.78
C ILE A 253 -18.21 -2.94 -2.48
N ALA A 254 -18.59 -3.69 -3.51
CA ALA A 254 -19.24 -4.99 -3.34
C ALA A 254 -18.32 -5.97 -2.59
N GLY A 255 -17.02 -6.03 -2.96
CA GLY A 255 -16.04 -6.87 -2.27
C GLY A 255 -15.91 -6.52 -0.79
N THR A 256 -15.82 -5.23 -0.46
CA THR A 256 -15.71 -4.78 0.93
C THR A 256 -16.97 -5.05 1.75
N LEU A 257 -18.13 -5.11 1.12
CA LEU A 257 -19.40 -5.42 1.80
C LEU A 257 -19.63 -6.94 2.00
N MET A 258 -19.13 -7.79 1.09
CA MET A 258 -19.53 -9.19 1.01
C MET A 258 -18.43 -10.18 1.39
N LEU A 259 -17.15 -9.82 1.28
CA LEU A 259 -16.05 -10.76 1.41
C LEU A 259 -15.50 -10.81 2.83
N THR A 260 -15.48 -11.99 3.41
CA THR A 260 -14.79 -12.23 4.69
C THR A 260 -13.35 -12.69 4.48
N GLY A 261 -12.49 -12.56 5.50
CA GLY A 261 -11.12 -13.03 5.46
C GLY A 261 -10.95 -14.54 5.25
N GLU A 262 -12.02 -15.30 5.42
CA GLU A 262 -12.08 -16.75 5.20
C GLU A 262 -12.57 -17.14 3.79
N SER A 263 -12.91 -16.16 2.96
CA SER A 263 -13.43 -16.41 1.60
C SER A 263 -12.38 -17.10 0.73
N ALA A 264 -12.50 -18.41 0.53
CA ALA A 264 -11.50 -19.26 -0.13
C ALA A 264 -11.13 -18.80 -1.55
N TRP A 265 -12.07 -18.24 -2.31
CA TRP A 265 -11.81 -17.79 -3.66
C TRP A 265 -10.78 -16.62 -3.71
N LEU A 266 -10.70 -15.80 -2.65
CA LEU A 266 -9.71 -14.72 -2.55
C LEU A 266 -8.29 -15.28 -2.63
N TYR A 267 -8.02 -16.34 -1.88
CA TYR A 267 -6.70 -17.00 -1.83
C TYR A 267 -6.42 -17.84 -3.08
N ARG A 268 -7.45 -18.21 -3.84
CA ARG A 268 -7.36 -18.96 -5.10
C ARG A 268 -7.33 -18.06 -6.35
N GLY A 269 -6.85 -16.83 -6.21
CA GLY A 269 -6.67 -15.88 -7.31
C GLY A 269 -7.47 -14.59 -7.19
N GLY A 270 -8.40 -14.47 -6.24
CA GLY A 270 -9.19 -13.27 -6.01
C GLY A 270 -8.32 -12.05 -5.65
N PHE A 271 -7.27 -12.22 -4.84
CA PHE A 271 -6.32 -11.16 -4.54
C PHE A 271 -5.56 -10.69 -5.78
N LEU A 272 -5.14 -11.61 -6.66
CA LEU A 272 -4.52 -11.25 -7.94
C LEU A 272 -5.49 -10.45 -8.82
N LEU A 273 -6.74 -10.91 -8.93
CA LEU A 273 -7.76 -10.22 -9.71
C LEU A 273 -8.00 -8.80 -9.19
N LEU A 274 -8.16 -8.63 -7.87
CA LEU A 274 -8.31 -7.32 -7.23
C LEU A 274 -7.10 -6.42 -7.52
N ALA A 275 -5.89 -6.98 -7.44
CA ALA A 275 -4.65 -6.24 -7.72
C ALA A 275 -4.55 -5.80 -9.17
N LEU A 276 -4.89 -6.65 -10.13
CA LEU A 276 -4.92 -6.31 -11.56
C LEU A 276 -5.92 -5.20 -11.85
N VAL A 277 -7.14 -5.32 -11.33
CA VAL A 277 -8.20 -4.31 -11.50
C VAL A 277 -7.78 -2.98 -10.85
N THR A 278 -7.15 -3.02 -9.69
CA THR A 278 -6.59 -1.82 -9.02
C THR A 278 -5.48 -1.18 -9.87
N GLY A 279 -4.58 -1.99 -10.44
CA GLY A 279 -3.52 -1.50 -11.34
C GLY A 279 -4.09 -0.81 -12.59
N LEU A 280 -5.10 -1.40 -13.22
CA LEU A 280 -5.81 -0.80 -14.36
C LEU A 280 -6.48 0.52 -13.98
N LEU A 281 -7.13 0.58 -12.82
CA LEU A 281 -7.70 1.84 -12.35
C LEU A 281 -6.65 2.93 -12.17
N ILE A 282 -5.51 2.60 -11.55
CA ILE A 282 -4.40 3.55 -11.38
C ILE A 282 -3.98 4.12 -12.74
N ILE A 283 -3.85 3.28 -13.76
CA ILE A 283 -3.50 3.71 -15.12
C ILE A 283 -4.59 4.62 -15.69
N CYS A 284 -5.87 4.24 -15.56
CA CYS A 284 -7.00 5.03 -16.05
C CYS A 284 -7.02 6.43 -15.40
N VAL A 285 -6.98 6.51 -14.08
CA VAL A 285 -7.08 7.81 -13.36
C VAL A 285 -5.85 8.69 -13.53
N GLN A 286 -4.72 8.13 -13.91
CA GLN A 286 -3.52 8.92 -14.20
C GLN A 286 -3.49 9.50 -15.61
N ASN A 287 -3.99 8.76 -16.58
CA ASN A 287 -3.78 9.07 -17.99
C ASN A 287 -4.99 9.69 -18.69
N THR A 288 -6.18 9.59 -18.11
CA THR A 288 -7.42 10.06 -18.71
C THR A 288 -8.25 10.91 -17.76
N GLU A 289 -8.97 11.88 -18.32
CA GLU A 289 -9.98 12.60 -17.57
C GLU A 289 -11.26 11.75 -17.51
N CYS A 290 -11.45 11.04 -16.39
CA CYS A 290 -12.63 10.20 -16.16
C CYS A 290 -13.38 10.65 -14.90
N ILE A 291 -14.64 10.21 -14.76
CA ILE A 291 -15.50 10.53 -13.62
C ILE A 291 -14.86 10.13 -12.31
N VAL A 292 -14.28 8.92 -12.23
CA VAL A 292 -13.62 8.41 -11.01
C VAL A 292 -12.42 9.28 -10.63
N ARG A 293 -11.61 9.72 -11.62
CA ARG A 293 -10.52 10.67 -11.35
C ARG A 293 -11.01 11.96 -10.72
N ARG A 294 -12.11 12.56 -11.25
CA ARG A 294 -12.68 13.78 -10.69
C ARG A 294 -13.19 13.56 -9.27
N LEU A 295 -13.92 12.47 -9.01
CA LEU A 295 -14.41 12.12 -7.69
C LEU A 295 -13.27 11.92 -6.69
N LEU A 296 -12.21 11.19 -7.05
CA LEU A 296 -11.07 10.94 -6.19
C LEU A 296 -10.15 12.16 -6.00
N SER A 297 -10.28 13.19 -6.84
CA SER A 297 -9.43 14.39 -6.78
C SER A 297 -10.05 15.56 -6.03
N VAL A 298 -11.19 15.39 -5.37
CA VAL A 298 -11.81 16.47 -4.58
C VAL A 298 -10.92 16.84 -3.38
N LYS A 299 -10.87 18.14 -3.05
CA LYS A 299 -9.95 18.69 -2.05
C LYS A 299 -9.95 17.96 -0.69
N PRO A 300 -11.10 17.60 -0.11
CA PRO A 300 -11.12 16.87 1.18
C PRO A 300 -10.43 15.50 1.10
N LEU A 301 -10.68 14.74 0.02
CA LEU A 301 -10.05 13.43 -0.16
C LEU A 301 -8.53 13.58 -0.39
N VAL A 302 -8.10 14.54 -1.17
CA VAL A 302 -6.66 14.80 -1.39
C VAL A 302 -5.99 15.20 -0.07
N TRP A 303 -6.63 16.06 0.71
CA TRP A 303 -6.13 16.50 2.01
C TRP A 303 -5.96 15.32 2.98
N LEU A 304 -6.97 14.46 3.10
CA LEU A 304 -6.93 13.28 3.96
C LEU A 304 -5.96 12.22 3.43
N GLY A 305 -5.89 12.03 2.09
CA GLY A 305 -4.98 11.07 1.46
C GLY A 305 -3.50 11.39 1.71
N GLN A 306 -3.16 12.67 1.86
CA GLN A 306 -1.81 13.10 2.24
C GLN A 306 -1.43 12.68 3.66
N ARG A 307 -2.41 12.45 4.52
CA ARG A 307 -2.30 12.06 5.92
C ARG A 307 -2.56 10.57 6.14
N SER A 308 -2.84 9.84 5.05
CA SER A 308 -3.25 8.42 5.12
C SER A 308 -2.27 7.54 5.88
N PHE A 309 -0.97 7.85 5.84
CA PHE A 309 0.04 7.10 6.59
C PHE A 309 -0.03 7.41 8.09
N SER A 310 -0.17 8.68 8.48
CA SER A 310 -0.40 9.07 9.89
C SER A 310 -1.69 8.44 10.43
N VAL A 311 -2.78 8.49 9.65
CA VAL A 311 -4.06 7.84 10.02
C VAL A 311 -3.86 6.34 10.20
N TYR A 312 -3.15 5.68 9.27
CA TYR A 312 -2.82 4.26 9.35
C TYR A 312 -2.05 3.92 10.63
N LEU A 313 -1.05 4.70 11.00
CA LEU A 313 -0.23 4.42 12.17
C LEU A 313 -0.99 4.56 13.51
N VAL A 314 -1.89 5.54 13.62
CA VAL A 314 -2.52 5.85 14.91
C VAL A 314 -3.87 5.15 15.12
N HIS A 315 -4.58 4.75 14.05
CA HIS A 315 -5.96 4.28 14.18
C HIS A 315 -6.11 3.03 15.04
N TYR A 316 -5.25 2.02 14.84
CA TYR A 316 -5.41 0.73 15.47
C TYR A 316 -5.09 0.74 16.97
N PRO A 317 -3.95 1.31 17.43
CA PRO A 317 -3.71 1.49 18.86
C PRO A 317 -4.82 2.28 19.57
N LEU A 318 -5.30 3.36 18.93
CA LEU A 318 -6.37 4.18 19.50
C LEU A 318 -7.70 3.40 19.56
N LEU A 319 -8.07 2.66 18.53
CA LEU A 319 -9.27 1.84 18.56
C LEU A 319 -9.23 0.82 19.70
N LEU A 320 -8.11 0.13 19.92
CA LEU A 320 -7.97 -0.85 20.99
C LEU A 320 -8.05 -0.19 22.38
N LEU A 321 -7.46 0.98 22.56
CA LEU A 321 -7.51 1.72 23.83
C LEU A 321 -8.91 2.26 24.12
N MET A 322 -9.63 2.74 23.10
CA MET A 322 -11.00 3.24 23.25
C MET A 322 -12.05 2.13 23.38
N ASN A 323 -11.71 0.90 22.96
CA ASN A 323 -12.58 -0.28 23.00
C ASN A 323 -11.89 -1.43 23.75
N PRO A 324 -11.69 -1.31 25.09
CA PRO A 324 -11.02 -2.36 25.85
C PRO A 324 -11.81 -3.68 25.77
N ALA A 325 -11.10 -4.81 25.73
CA ALA A 325 -11.70 -6.14 25.66
C ALA A 325 -12.62 -6.48 26.86
N THR A 326 -12.49 -5.73 27.95
CA THR A 326 -13.36 -5.82 29.14
C THR A 326 -14.73 -5.18 28.96
N ARG A 327 -14.93 -4.45 27.85
CA ARG A 327 -16.20 -3.78 27.57
C ARG A 327 -17.28 -4.80 27.24
N THR A 328 -18.37 -4.80 27.99
CA THR A 328 -19.54 -5.68 27.79
C THR A 328 -20.68 -5.02 27.03
N THR A 329 -20.66 -3.68 26.90
CA THR A 329 -21.71 -2.92 26.21
C THR A 329 -21.40 -2.75 24.73
N ARG A 330 -22.45 -2.76 23.89
CA ARG A 330 -22.31 -2.42 22.47
C ARG A 330 -21.86 -0.95 22.32
N ILE A 331 -20.95 -0.71 21.37
CA ILE A 331 -20.50 0.64 21.05
C ILE A 331 -21.63 1.35 20.31
N ALA A 332 -22.08 2.51 20.82
CA ALA A 332 -23.10 3.31 20.18
C ALA A 332 -22.51 4.02 18.92
N TRP A 333 -23.35 4.34 17.94
CA TRP A 333 -22.92 4.99 16.71
C TRP A 333 -22.21 6.35 16.94
N TRP A 334 -22.66 7.12 17.94
CA TRP A 334 -22.03 8.40 18.29
C TRP A 334 -20.65 8.22 18.94
N GLU A 335 -20.43 7.13 19.69
CA GLU A 335 -19.12 6.80 20.24
C GLU A 335 -18.14 6.47 19.10
N GLN A 336 -18.59 5.73 18.09
CA GLN A 336 -17.76 5.42 16.92
C GLN A 336 -17.46 6.69 16.12
N ALA A 337 -18.42 7.61 15.97
CA ALA A 337 -18.17 8.91 15.37
C ALA A 337 -17.13 9.72 16.17
N LEU A 338 -17.23 9.71 17.52
CA LEU A 338 -16.25 10.35 18.37
C LEU A 338 -14.85 9.71 18.24
N GLN A 339 -14.78 8.38 18.22
CA GLN A 339 -13.52 7.65 17.99
C GLN A 339 -12.88 8.04 16.66
N LEU A 340 -13.66 8.17 15.59
CA LEU A 340 -13.16 8.64 14.29
C LEU A 340 -12.63 10.07 14.38
N VAL A 341 -13.32 10.97 15.06
CA VAL A 341 -12.86 12.35 15.28
C VAL A 341 -11.53 12.36 16.05
N VAL A 342 -11.40 11.56 17.11
CA VAL A 342 -10.16 11.42 17.88
C VAL A 342 -9.03 10.92 16.98
N ILE A 343 -9.26 9.85 16.21
CA ILE A 343 -8.27 9.28 15.29
C ILE A 343 -7.80 10.34 14.26
N LEU A 344 -8.73 11.06 13.64
CA LEU A 344 -8.38 12.07 12.63
C LEU A 344 -7.65 13.26 13.25
N THR A 345 -8.03 13.68 14.46
CA THR A 345 -7.35 14.76 15.18
C THR A 345 -5.93 14.37 15.56
N VAL A 346 -5.75 13.19 16.16
CA VAL A 346 -4.42 12.67 16.52
C VAL A 346 -3.57 12.47 15.27
N ALA A 347 -4.14 11.94 14.18
CA ALA A 347 -3.44 11.77 12.91
C ALA A 347 -2.99 13.11 12.31
N GLU A 348 -3.79 14.18 12.40
CA GLU A 348 -3.41 15.51 11.93
C GLU A 348 -2.24 16.08 12.76
N VAL A 349 -2.31 15.97 14.08
CA VAL A 349 -1.22 16.39 14.98
C VAL A 349 0.05 15.59 14.67
N PHE A 350 -0.07 14.27 14.56
CA PHE A 350 1.02 13.37 14.21
C PHE A 350 1.64 13.69 12.85
N TYR A 351 0.80 13.94 11.83
CA TYR A 351 1.26 14.36 10.51
C TYR A 351 2.11 15.63 10.56
N ARG A 352 1.64 16.65 11.28
CA ARG A 352 2.33 17.95 11.37
C ARG A 352 3.64 17.86 12.13
N LEU A 353 3.64 17.14 13.26
CA LEU A 353 4.78 17.13 14.20
C LEU A 353 5.80 16.04 13.86
N VAL A 354 5.35 14.90 13.29
CA VAL A 354 6.20 13.72 13.07
C VAL A 354 6.40 13.44 11.58
N GLU A 355 5.34 13.15 10.82
CA GLU A 355 5.50 12.68 9.44
C GLU A 355 6.04 13.75 8.50
N ARG A 356 5.47 14.95 8.52
CA ARG A 356 5.80 16.03 7.59
C ARG A 356 7.27 16.49 7.69
N PRO A 357 7.86 16.71 8.87
CA PRO A 357 9.25 17.14 8.98
C PRO A 357 10.25 16.15 8.42
N TRP A 358 9.97 14.83 8.54
CA TRP A 358 10.85 13.77 8.05
C TRP A 358 10.61 13.44 6.58
N SER A 359 9.40 13.64 6.06
CA SER A 359 9.09 13.39 4.65
C SER A 359 9.63 14.45 3.69
N HIS A 360 10.00 15.64 4.18
CA HIS A 360 10.45 16.78 3.38
C HIS A 360 11.93 17.12 3.56
N LYS A 361 12.69 16.37 4.37
CA LYS A 361 14.15 16.60 4.43
C LYS A 361 14.74 16.22 3.07
N PRO A 362 15.32 17.18 2.30
CA PRO A 362 16.15 16.83 1.16
C PRO A 362 17.29 15.97 1.71
N ALA A 363 17.57 14.84 1.07
CA ALA A 363 18.80 14.12 1.36
C ALA A 363 19.93 15.11 1.19
N GLN A 364 20.68 15.39 2.28
CA GLN A 364 21.84 16.25 2.25
C GLN A 364 22.70 15.81 1.05
N GLN A 365 23.02 16.75 0.17
CA GLN A 365 24.01 16.53 -0.87
C GLN A 365 25.35 16.35 -0.18
N ASP A 366 25.63 15.12 0.26
CA ASP A 366 27.00 14.73 0.58
C ASP A 366 27.72 14.55 -0.75
N ASN A 367 28.47 15.56 -1.12
CA ASN A 367 29.29 15.60 -2.33
C ASN A 367 30.53 14.68 -2.25
N THR A 368 30.60 13.79 -1.28
CA THR A 368 31.75 12.92 -1.03
C THR A 368 31.37 11.45 -0.98
N ALA A 369 30.93 10.86 -2.07
CA ALA A 369 31.14 9.44 -2.39
C ALA A 369 30.48 9.12 -3.74
N LYS A 370 31.21 9.35 -4.82
CA LYS A 370 30.98 8.62 -6.07
C LYS A 370 31.44 7.18 -5.86
N THR A 371 30.67 6.39 -5.12
CA THR A 371 30.90 4.95 -4.96
C THR A 371 29.95 4.21 -5.89
N HIS A 372 30.55 3.58 -6.91
CA HIS A 372 30.01 2.55 -7.77
C HIS A 372 28.57 2.74 -8.27
N VAL A 373 28.38 3.73 -9.12
CA VAL A 373 27.22 3.85 -9.97
C VAL A 373 27.31 2.74 -11.01
N LEU A 374 26.53 1.68 -10.85
CA LEU A 374 26.21 0.80 -11.97
C LEU A 374 25.43 1.66 -12.96
N SER A 375 26.09 2.13 -14.00
CA SER A 375 25.53 2.94 -15.08
C SER A 375 24.72 2.05 -16.03
N PRO A 376 23.39 2.02 -15.94
CA PRO A 376 22.54 1.46 -16.98
C PRO A 376 22.10 2.56 -17.95
N ALA A 377 23.02 3.47 -18.30
CA ALA A 377 22.75 4.68 -19.06
C ALA A 377 22.19 4.49 -20.48
N MET A 378 21.86 3.27 -20.91
CA MET A 378 21.29 3.02 -22.24
C MET A 378 19.97 2.23 -22.27
N ALA A 379 19.47 1.75 -21.14
CA ALA A 379 18.40 0.76 -21.18
C ALA A 379 16.99 1.32 -21.32
N LEU A 380 16.71 2.54 -20.83
CA LEU A 380 15.34 3.09 -20.83
C LEU A 380 15.05 3.98 -22.04
N SER A 381 16.01 4.63 -22.65
CA SER A 381 15.83 5.32 -23.93
C SER A 381 15.57 4.35 -25.10
N ALA A 382 16.08 3.10 -24.99
CA ALA A 382 15.83 2.04 -25.96
C ALA A 382 14.49 1.30 -25.73
N LEU A 383 13.82 1.53 -24.62
CA LEU A 383 12.49 0.98 -24.30
C LEU A 383 11.34 1.81 -24.88
N GLY A 384 11.65 2.93 -25.52
CA GLY A 384 10.69 3.85 -26.16
C GLY A 384 10.69 3.81 -27.68
N ALA A 385 11.41 2.89 -28.33
CA ALA A 385 11.35 2.66 -29.77
C ALA A 385 10.65 1.35 -30.11
#